data_0bfcc380499641ec21df5655a58dab2c
#
_entry.id   0bfcc380499641ec21df5655a58dab2c
#
_cell.length_a   1.000
_cell.length_b   1.000
_cell.length_c   1.000
_cell.angle_alpha   90.00
_cell.angle_beta   90.00
_cell.angle_gamma   90.00
#
_symmetry.space_group_name_H-M   'P 1'
#
loop_
_entity.id
_entity.type
_entity.pdbx_description
1 polymer ?
#
loop_
_entity_poly.entity_id
_entity_poly.type
_entity_poly.pdbx_seq_one_letter_code
_entity_poly.pdbx_strand_id
1 'polypeptide(L)'
;MTGKREVDLIIKNARELLTLSSSFREDSGLGIIQNGAVAIQKGRILWAGRTEEVSGKFRLIRDGREVDATGKVVMPGLIDAHTHLIFAGSRENEFEQRIQGLSYQEIAGRGGGILSTVEATRRSSFDELLVLGRRRLDRMLSKGVTTVEAKSGYGLSLRDEVKILRVMKALQESHSIELVPTFLGAHTFPKEFIEDRARYMGLLTEEMIPEVAQERLAEFCDVFCEEKAFTLEESKKILETGKRYGLKPKIHADQLSPGGGAELAAEIGAFSADHLEFVSPEGVRKMAERGVTAVLLPGANFFLSMKKYPPARDMIEHGLAVSLATDLNPGSSMTESLPMVMTMGCTMYKLLPKEVIQATTIHAARSMGREKEIGSLEVGKQADLSVFDIPNYRHLPYHFGVDHVETVIKKGRIIYQRSV
;
A
#
# COMPACT_ATOMS: atom_id res chain seq x y z
N MET A 1 -29.31 27.36 -24.32
CA MET A 1 -27.99 27.54 -23.62
C MET A 1 -27.97 26.60 -22.43
N THR A 2 -27.24 25.49 -22.52
CA THR A 2 -27.06 24.60 -21.37
C THR A 2 -26.20 25.34 -20.35
N GLY A 3 -26.76 25.64 -19.18
CA GLY A 3 -26.04 26.35 -18.11
C GLY A 3 -24.80 25.59 -17.69
N LYS A 4 -23.75 26.33 -17.28
CA LYS A 4 -22.51 25.70 -16.75
C LYS A 4 -22.85 24.84 -15.53
N ARG A 5 -22.22 23.67 -15.44
CA ARG A 5 -22.40 22.76 -14.30
C ARG A 5 -21.67 23.31 -13.07
N GLU A 6 -22.30 23.20 -11.90
CA GLU A 6 -21.70 23.61 -10.63
C GLU A 6 -20.75 22.52 -10.11
N VAL A 7 -19.61 22.96 -9.56
CA VAL A 7 -18.57 22.08 -9.00
C VAL A 7 -18.00 22.64 -7.71
N ASP A 8 -17.50 21.76 -6.85
CA ASP A 8 -16.98 22.12 -5.52
C ASP A 8 -15.51 22.52 -5.59
N LEU A 9 -14.74 21.88 -6.51
CA LEU A 9 -13.31 22.10 -6.66
C LEU A 9 -12.93 22.01 -8.15
N ILE A 10 -12.08 22.94 -8.57
CA ILE A 10 -11.41 22.90 -9.87
C ILE A 10 -9.90 22.92 -9.62
N ILE A 11 -9.19 21.99 -10.25
CA ILE A 11 -7.72 22.03 -10.37
C ILE A 11 -7.46 22.37 -11.82
N LYS A 12 -6.63 23.40 -12.10
CA LYS A 12 -6.36 23.86 -13.47
C LYS A 12 -4.88 24.14 -13.71
N ASN A 13 -4.52 24.35 -14.98
CA ASN A 13 -3.18 24.70 -15.43
C ASN A 13 -2.10 23.65 -15.09
N ALA A 14 -2.49 22.39 -14.84
CA ALA A 14 -1.52 21.35 -14.57
C ALA A 14 -0.61 21.20 -15.80
N ARG A 15 0.69 21.39 -15.63
CA ARG A 15 1.67 21.16 -16.71
C ARG A 15 1.51 19.76 -17.29
N GLU A 16 1.40 18.76 -16.40
CA GLU A 16 0.99 17.39 -16.76
C GLU A 16 -0.12 16.96 -15.81
N LEU A 17 -1.27 16.59 -16.36
CA LEU A 17 -2.33 15.88 -15.64
C LEU A 17 -2.27 14.41 -16.04
N LEU A 18 -1.85 13.55 -15.13
CA LEU A 18 -1.80 12.10 -15.34
C LEU A 18 -3.15 11.50 -14.94
N THR A 19 -3.94 11.06 -15.89
CA THR A 19 -5.26 10.48 -15.59
C THR A 19 -5.22 9.01 -15.26
N LEU A 20 -4.26 8.26 -15.75
CA LEU A 20 -4.18 6.79 -15.75
C LEU A 20 -5.47 6.13 -16.31
N SER A 21 -6.22 6.87 -17.11
CA SER A 21 -7.45 6.41 -17.76
C SER A 21 -7.16 5.84 -19.13
N SER A 22 -7.78 4.71 -19.43
CA SER A 22 -7.73 4.10 -20.77
C SER A 22 -8.42 4.97 -21.84
N SER A 23 -9.23 5.94 -21.45
CA SER A 23 -9.91 6.86 -22.35
C SER A 23 -8.95 7.89 -23.00
N PHE A 24 -7.83 8.19 -22.36
CA PHE A 24 -6.78 9.07 -22.86
C PHE A 24 -5.57 8.25 -23.28
N ARG A 25 -5.68 7.59 -24.44
CA ARG A 25 -4.60 6.73 -24.96
C ARG A 25 -3.46 7.59 -25.48
N GLU A 26 -2.28 7.35 -24.95
CA GLU A 26 -1.00 7.85 -25.42
C GLU A 26 0.08 6.79 -25.20
N ASP A 27 1.25 6.95 -25.77
CA ASP A 27 2.32 5.95 -25.75
C ASP A 27 2.84 5.60 -24.35
N SER A 28 2.65 6.50 -23.35
CA SER A 28 3.12 6.24 -21.99
C SER A 28 2.20 5.30 -21.18
N GLY A 29 0.93 5.20 -21.54
CA GLY A 29 -0.09 4.50 -20.77
C GLY A 29 -0.52 5.22 -19.48
N LEU A 30 -0.10 6.49 -19.29
CA LEU A 30 -0.45 7.33 -18.13
C LEU A 30 -1.64 8.24 -18.39
N GLY A 31 -2.11 8.36 -19.64
CA GLY A 31 -3.21 9.24 -20.01
C GLY A 31 -2.90 10.71 -19.71
N ILE A 32 -1.76 11.23 -20.15
CA ILE A 32 -1.26 12.57 -19.83
C ILE A 32 -2.02 13.63 -20.65
N ILE A 33 -2.55 14.62 -19.96
CA ILE A 33 -3.14 15.83 -20.57
C ILE A 33 -2.24 17.02 -20.24
N GLN A 34 -1.64 17.63 -21.26
CA GLN A 34 -0.87 18.86 -21.11
C GLN A 34 -1.80 20.04 -20.88
N ASN A 35 -1.41 20.97 -20.00
CA ASN A 35 -2.26 22.06 -19.53
C ASN A 35 -3.62 21.54 -19.06
N GLY A 36 -3.57 20.48 -18.22
CA GLY A 36 -4.73 19.73 -17.80
C GLY A 36 -5.51 20.38 -16.67
N ALA A 37 -6.77 19.98 -16.56
CA ALA A 37 -7.66 20.39 -15.47
C ALA A 37 -8.61 19.25 -15.06
N VAL A 38 -9.06 19.30 -13.80
CA VAL A 38 -10.05 18.38 -13.23
C VAL A 38 -11.15 19.19 -12.57
N ALA A 39 -12.40 18.83 -12.84
CA ALA A 39 -13.58 19.37 -12.16
C ALA A 39 -14.17 18.29 -11.24
N ILE A 40 -14.41 18.66 -9.99
CA ILE A 40 -14.82 17.75 -8.90
C ILE A 40 -16.15 18.24 -8.30
N GLN A 41 -17.06 17.31 -8.09
CA GLN A 41 -18.33 17.55 -7.43
C GLN A 41 -18.65 16.43 -6.44
N LYS A 42 -19.03 16.79 -5.22
CA LYS A 42 -19.42 15.85 -4.15
C LYS A 42 -18.41 14.74 -3.92
N GLY A 43 -17.12 15.12 -3.94
CA GLY A 43 -16.01 14.18 -3.71
C GLY A 43 -15.69 13.24 -4.86
N ARG A 44 -16.31 13.43 -6.04
CA ARG A 44 -16.09 12.59 -7.23
C ARG A 44 -15.61 13.41 -8.41
N ILE A 45 -14.81 12.78 -9.25
CA ILE A 45 -14.34 13.36 -10.51
C ILE A 45 -15.54 13.47 -11.46
N LEU A 46 -15.85 14.69 -11.86
CA LEU A 46 -16.91 14.96 -12.82
C LEU A 46 -16.40 15.06 -14.25
N TRP A 47 -15.16 15.51 -14.40
CA TRP A 47 -14.51 15.70 -15.69
C TRP A 47 -12.99 15.86 -15.52
N ALA A 48 -12.25 15.41 -16.51
CA ALA A 48 -10.84 15.71 -16.72
C ALA A 48 -10.64 16.09 -18.18
N GLY A 49 -9.76 17.06 -18.49
CA GLY A 49 -9.51 17.54 -19.83
C GLY A 49 -8.56 18.74 -19.83
N ARG A 50 -8.60 19.58 -20.90
CA ARG A 50 -7.74 20.75 -21.02
C ARG A 50 -8.29 21.95 -20.24
N THR A 51 -7.43 22.75 -19.66
CA THR A 51 -7.78 23.93 -18.86
C THR A 51 -8.66 24.92 -19.60
N GLU A 52 -8.43 25.17 -20.88
CA GLU A 52 -9.20 26.10 -21.69
C GLU A 52 -10.68 25.73 -21.83
N GLU A 53 -11.03 24.47 -21.63
CA GLU A 53 -12.40 23.99 -21.71
C GLU A 53 -13.21 24.25 -20.41
N VAL A 54 -12.54 24.47 -19.29
CA VAL A 54 -13.16 24.57 -17.96
C VAL A 54 -14.19 25.69 -17.92
N SER A 55 -13.80 26.90 -18.36
CA SER A 55 -14.65 28.10 -18.29
C SER A 55 -15.95 27.99 -19.10
N GLY A 56 -15.94 27.19 -20.17
CA GLY A 56 -17.12 26.89 -20.99
C GLY A 56 -18.09 25.89 -20.35
N LYS A 57 -17.59 24.99 -19.51
CA LYS A 57 -18.33 23.83 -18.99
C LYS A 57 -18.77 23.97 -17.53
N PHE A 58 -17.95 24.62 -16.69
CA PHE A 58 -18.10 24.58 -15.23
C PHE A 58 -18.08 25.97 -14.61
N ARG A 59 -18.72 26.08 -13.42
CA ARG A 59 -18.61 27.21 -12.50
C ARG A 59 -18.49 26.67 -11.07
N LEU A 60 -17.70 27.33 -10.24
CA LEU A 60 -17.64 27.02 -8.82
C LEU A 60 -18.96 27.37 -8.12
N ILE A 61 -19.36 26.55 -7.14
CA ILE A 61 -20.37 26.94 -6.15
C ILE A 61 -19.83 28.09 -5.29
N ARG A 62 -20.69 28.70 -4.46
CA ARG A 62 -20.35 29.88 -3.64
C ARG A 62 -19.09 29.68 -2.78
N ASP A 63 -18.92 28.47 -2.17
CA ASP A 63 -17.80 28.11 -1.30
C ASP A 63 -16.81 27.17 -2.01
N GLY A 64 -16.91 27.06 -3.33
CA GLY A 64 -16.05 26.23 -4.16
C GLY A 64 -14.62 26.78 -4.21
N ARG A 65 -13.65 25.89 -4.37
CA ARG A 65 -12.23 26.22 -4.39
C ARG A 65 -11.60 25.97 -5.76
N GLU A 66 -10.57 26.74 -6.02
CA GLU A 66 -9.73 26.57 -7.19
C GLU A 66 -8.27 26.34 -6.74
N VAL A 67 -7.60 25.37 -7.36
CA VAL A 67 -6.18 25.08 -7.18
C VAL A 67 -5.49 25.36 -8.51
N ASP A 68 -4.53 26.27 -8.51
CA ASP A 68 -3.68 26.56 -9.66
C ASP A 68 -2.43 25.64 -9.61
N ALA A 69 -2.33 24.73 -10.57
CA ALA A 69 -1.23 23.79 -10.72
C ALA A 69 -0.24 24.20 -11.83
N THR A 70 -0.14 25.53 -12.11
CA THR A 70 0.80 26.04 -13.12
C THR A 70 2.23 25.55 -12.83
N GLY A 71 2.84 24.92 -13.84
CA GLY A 71 4.20 24.36 -13.75
C GLY A 71 4.32 23.00 -13.05
N LYS A 72 3.21 22.46 -12.50
CA LYS A 72 3.19 21.30 -11.62
C LYS A 72 2.58 20.06 -12.29
N VAL A 73 2.81 18.92 -11.67
CA VAL A 73 2.19 17.64 -12.06
C VAL A 73 1.05 17.32 -11.13
N VAL A 74 -0.11 16.97 -11.71
CA VAL A 74 -1.28 16.47 -10.98
C VAL A 74 -1.50 15.02 -11.37
N MET A 75 -1.67 14.15 -10.39
CA MET A 75 -1.93 12.73 -10.62
C MET A 75 -2.83 12.14 -9.52
N PRO A 76 -3.33 10.91 -9.67
CA PRO A 76 -4.03 10.23 -8.58
C PRO A 76 -3.19 10.24 -7.31
N GLY A 77 -3.84 10.38 -6.17
CA GLY A 77 -3.19 10.23 -4.88
C GLY A 77 -2.48 8.88 -4.77
N LEU A 78 -1.29 8.89 -4.19
CA LEU A 78 -0.49 7.67 -4.01
C LEU A 78 -1.20 6.70 -3.07
N ILE A 79 -0.98 5.41 -3.32
CA ILE A 79 -1.59 4.31 -2.58
C ILE A 79 -0.47 3.39 -2.11
N ASP A 80 -0.38 3.19 -0.80
CA ASP A 80 0.58 2.25 -0.19
C ASP A 80 -0.12 0.92 0.09
N ALA A 81 0.18 -0.08 -0.72
CA ALA A 81 -0.55 -1.33 -0.78
C ALA A 81 -0.07 -2.41 0.21
N HIS A 82 0.91 -2.10 1.06
CA HIS A 82 1.45 -3.02 2.04
C HIS A 82 2.19 -2.28 3.15
N THR A 83 1.62 -2.24 4.34
CA THR A 83 2.27 -1.69 5.54
C THR A 83 1.92 -2.50 6.77
N HIS A 84 2.83 -2.50 7.75
CA HIS A 84 2.56 -2.92 9.12
C HIS A 84 2.44 -1.68 10.02
N LEU A 85 1.50 -0.80 9.69
CA LEU A 85 1.38 0.57 10.25
C LEU A 85 1.39 0.64 11.77
N ILE A 86 0.77 -0.36 12.44
CA ILE A 86 0.53 -0.34 13.89
C ILE A 86 1.52 -1.25 14.60
N PHE A 87 2.54 -0.63 15.15
CA PHE A 87 3.53 -1.28 16.01
C PHE A 87 4.12 -0.28 17.00
N ALA A 88 4.70 -0.80 18.09
CA ALA A 88 5.50 -0.06 19.05
C ALA A 88 6.92 -0.61 19.12
N GLY A 89 7.80 0.16 19.77
CA GLY A 89 9.22 -0.15 19.82
C GLY A 89 9.97 0.27 18.57
N SER A 90 11.28 0.04 18.62
CA SER A 90 12.21 0.35 17.53
C SER A 90 13.30 -0.72 17.49
N ARG A 91 13.92 -0.91 16.34
CA ARG A 91 14.94 -1.95 16.11
C ARG A 91 16.25 -1.40 15.56
N GLU A 92 16.57 -0.12 15.86
CA GLU A 92 17.82 0.52 15.45
C GLU A 92 19.06 -0.18 15.97
N ASN A 93 19.01 -0.75 17.17
CA ASN A 93 20.12 -1.56 17.71
C ASN A 93 20.38 -2.82 16.86
N GLU A 94 19.32 -3.47 16.37
CA GLU A 94 19.46 -4.62 15.46
C GLU A 94 19.98 -4.18 14.10
N PHE A 95 19.58 -2.99 13.63
CA PHE A 95 20.12 -2.42 12.39
C PHE A 95 21.63 -2.23 12.51
N GLU A 96 22.13 -1.66 13.62
CA GLU A 96 23.57 -1.54 13.89
C GLU A 96 24.26 -2.90 13.94
N GLN A 97 23.70 -3.88 14.65
CA GLN A 97 24.25 -5.23 14.75
C GLN A 97 24.37 -5.92 13.37
N ARG A 98 23.38 -5.74 12.48
CA ARG A 98 23.46 -6.27 11.10
C ARG A 98 24.59 -5.62 10.31
N ILE A 99 24.80 -4.31 10.44
CA ILE A 99 25.93 -3.62 9.78
C ILE A 99 27.26 -4.14 10.31
N GLN A 100 27.34 -4.52 11.59
CA GLN A 100 28.51 -5.15 12.20
C GLN A 100 28.72 -6.62 11.76
N GLY A 101 27.77 -7.17 10.98
CA GLY A 101 27.88 -8.51 10.42
C GLY A 101 27.27 -9.63 11.27
N LEU A 102 26.52 -9.32 12.32
CA LEU A 102 25.80 -10.33 13.10
C LEU A 102 24.71 -10.98 12.24
N SER A 103 24.62 -12.30 12.33
CA SER A 103 23.56 -13.07 11.69
C SER A 103 22.19 -12.86 12.36
N TYR A 104 21.13 -13.16 11.62
CA TYR A 104 19.77 -13.12 12.18
C TYR A 104 19.62 -14.00 13.44
N GLN A 105 20.27 -15.17 13.46
CA GLN A 105 20.22 -16.10 14.60
C GLN A 105 20.89 -15.51 15.84
N GLU A 106 22.04 -14.86 15.69
CA GLU A 106 22.74 -14.19 16.80
C GLU A 106 21.92 -13.02 17.36
N ILE A 107 21.29 -12.24 16.48
CA ILE A 107 20.40 -11.14 16.88
C ILE A 107 19.16 -11.69 17.62
N ALA A 108 18.53 -12.73 17.10
CA ALA A 108 17.38 -13.38 17.73
C ALA A 108 17.74 -13.99 19.10
N GLY A 109 18.92 -14.62 19.21
CA GLY A 109 19.44 -15.15 20.47
C GLY A 109 19.70 -14.08 21.55
N ARG A 110 19.89 -12.82 21.15
CA ARG A 110 20.03 -11.67 22.04
C ARG A 110 18.70 -10.99 22.38
N GLY A 111 17.57 -11.62 22.04
CA GLY A 111 16.22 -11.08 22.30
C GLY A 111 15.69 -10.15 21.24
N GLY A 112 16.37 -10.06 20.08
CA GLY A 112 15.92 -9.28 18.92
C GLY A 112 14.92 -10.06 18.03
N GLY A 113 14.72 -9.56 16.84
CA GLY A 113 13.81 -10.14 15.84
C GLY A 113 12.36 -9.65 15.99
N ILE A 114 11.46 -10.26 15.22
CA ILE A 114 10.05 -9.89 15.19
C ILE A 114 9.39 -9.94 16.58
N LEU A 115 9.82 -10.87 17.42
CA LEU A 115 9.25 -11.06 18.77
C LEU A 115 9.51 -9.87 19.69
N SER A 116 10.59 -9.12 19.50
CA SER A 116 10.82 -7.85 20.26
C SER A 116 9.77 -6.79 19.93
N THR A 117 9.37 -6.68 18.66
CA THR A 117 8.29 -5.78 18.23
C THR A 117 6.92 -6.27 18.76
N VAL A 118 6.67 -7.58 18.73
CA VAL A 118 5.46 -8.18 19.30
C VAL A 118 5.33 -7.84 20.78
N GLU A 119 6.40 -8.02 21.54
CA GLU A 119 6.41 -7.73 22.98
C GLU A 119 6.17 -6.25 23.27
N ALA A 120 6.82 -5.34 22.54
CA ALA A 120 6.61 -3.90 22.67
C ALA A 120 5.16 -3.52 22.31
N THR A 121 4.61 -4.06 21.25
CA THR A 121 3.24 -3.76 20.77
C THR A 121 2.17 -4.32 21.72
N ARG A 122 2.38 -5.52 22.27
CA ARG A 122 1.49 -6.10 23.30
C ARG A 122 1.43 -5.24 24.56
N ARG A 123 2.59 -4.71 25.01
CA ARG A 123 2.71 -3.85 26.21
C ARG A 123 2.09 -2.47 26.02
N SER A 124 2.09 -1.96 24.80
CA SER A 124 1.55 -0.62 24.52
C SER A 124 0.03 -0.59 24.66
N SER A 125 -0.46 0.49 25.24
CA SER A 125 -1.87 0.80 25.32
C SER A 125 -2.48 1.09 23.94
N PHE A 126 -3.81 1.08 23.89
CA PHE A 126 -4.56 1.48 22.70
C PHE A 126 -4.20 2.92 22.27
N ASP A 127 -4.17 3.85 23.22
CA ASP A 127 -3.92 5.28 22.95
C ASP A 127 -2.48 5.52 22.46
N GLU A 128 -1.50 4.82 23.02
CA GLU A 128 -0.11 4.88 22.52
C GLU A 128 0.01 4.41 21.08
N LEU A 129 -0.61 3.27 20.75
CA LEU A 129 -0.62 2.76 19.38
C LEU A 129 -1.38 3.69 18.43
N LEU A 130 -2.47 4.31 18.87
CA LEU A 130 -3.24 5.29 18.10
C LEU A 130 -2.37 6.51 17.75
N VAL A 131 -1.64 7.06 18.73
CA VAL A 131 -0.73 8.20 18.53
C VAL A 131 0.41 7.84 17.56
N LEU A 132 1.01 6.66 17.73
CA LEU A 132 2.09 6.20 16.84
C LEU A 132 1.59 6.00 15.39
N GLY A 133 0.42 5.36 15.22
CA GLY A 133 -0.20 5.18 13.91
C GLY A 133 -0.52 6.51 13.24
N ARG A 134 -1.11 7.46 13.97
CA ARG A 134 -1.42 8.81 13.45
C ARG A 134 -0.17 9.53 12.94
N ARG A 135 0.92 9.54 13.71
CA ARG A 135 2.19 10.19 13.31
C ARG A 135 2.74 9.61 12.01
N ARG A 136 2.62 8.29 11.80
CA ARG A 136 3.05 7.63 10.55
C ARG A 136 2.14 8.04 9.38
N LEU A 137 0.84 8.06 9.60
CA LEU A 137 -0.11 8.54 8.58
C LEU A 137 0.11 10.00 8.21
N ASP A 138 0.39 10.89 9.18
CA ASP A 138 0.72 12.31 8.92
C ASP A 138 1.95 12.43 8.00
N ARG A 139 2.99 11.60 8.23
CA ARG A 139 4.18 11.56 7.37
C ARG A 139 3.86 11.01 5.98
N MET A 140 3.07 9.94 5.87
CA MET A 140 2.64 9.39 4.59
C MET A 140 1.80 10.40 3.81
N LEU A 141 0.91 11.13 4.48
CA LEU A 141 0.10 12.19 3.89
C LEU A 141 0.98 13.28 3.26
N SER A 142 2.01 13.72 3.97
CA SER A 142 2.98 14.72 3.45
C SER A 142 3.77 14.23 2.24
N LYS A 143 3.77 12.92 1.95
CA LYS A 143 4.38 12.29 0.76
C LYS A 143 3.38 12.02 -0.37
N GLY A 144 2.13 12.48 -0.24
CA GLY A 144 1.11 12.36 -1.28
C GLY A 144 0.26 11.08 -1.21
N VAL A 145 0.38 10.30 -0.14
CA VAL A 145 -0.41 9.09 0.06
C VAL A 145 -1.83 9.43 0.51
N THR A 146 -2.82 8.82 -0.12
CA THR A 146 -4.25 9.02 0.16
C THR A 146 -4.96 7.76 0.67
N THR A 147 -4.36 6.61 0.46
CA THR A 147 -4.90 5.31 0.87
C THR A 147 -3.75 4.38 1.28
N VAL A 148 -3.93 3.64 2.37
CA VAL A 148 -2.93 2.74 2.95
C VAL A 148 -3.58 1.41 3.30
N GLU A 149 -3.00 0.31 2.84
CA GLU A 149 -3.29 -1.01 3.39
C GLU A 149 -2.49 -1.20 4.67
N ALA A 150 -3.17 -1.52 5.76
CA ALA A 150 -2.58 -1.71 7.08
C ALA A 150 -2.82 -3.12 7.59
N LYS A 151 -1.72 -3.88 7.78
CA LYS A 151 -1.74 -5.25 8.29
C LYS A 151 -1.55 -5.24 9.81
N SER A 152 -2.27 -6.10 10.53
CA SER A 152 -1.96 -6.47 11.91
C SER A 152 -0.72 -7.40 11.96
N GLY A 153 -0.58 -8.27 12.95
CA GLY A 153 0.48 -9.28 12.97
C GLY A 153 1.61 -9.03 13.95
N TYR A 154 1.48 -8.01 14.79
CA TYR A 154 2.36 -7.80 15.95
C TYR A 154 1.63 -8.03 17.29
N GLY A 155 0.41 -8.54 17.25
CA GLY A 155 -0.32 -8.98 18.45
C GLY A 155 -0.09 -10.45 18.75
N LEU A 156 -0.28 -11.31 17.77
CA LEU A 156 -0.13 -12.77 17.81
C LEU A 156 -0.91 -13.42 18.98
N SER A 157 -1.97 -12.77 19.43
CA SER A 157 -2.97 -13.24 20.37
C SER A 157 -4.32 -12.64 19.99
N LEU A 158 -5.43 -13.28 20.32
CA LEU A 158 -6.76 -12.76 20.04
C LEU A 158 -6.91 -11.32 20.55
N ARG A 159 -6.59 -11.11 21.83
CA ARG A 159 -6.68 -9.79 22.46
C ARG A 159 -5.89 -8.72 21.74
N ASP A 160 -4.64 -9.00 21.40
CA ASP A 160 -3.73 -7.97 20.91
C ASP A 160 -3.88 -7.74 19.41
N GLU A 161 -4.24 -8.77 18.61
CA GLU A 161 -4.61 -8.58 17.20
C GLU A 161 -5.88 -7.74 17.08
N VAL A 162 -6.91 -8.03 17.87
CA VAL A 162 -8.15 -7.22 17.91
C VAL A 162 -7.85 -5.79 18.39
N LYS A 163 -6.96 -5.59 19.37
CA LYS A 163 -6.50 -4.25 19.78
C LYS A 163 -5.91 -3.48 18.62
N ILE A 164 -4.99 -4.08 17.84
CA ILE A 164 -4.35 -3.45 16.69
C ILE A 164 -5.40 -3.07 15.63
N LEU A 165 -6.30 -3.99 15.28
CA LEU A 165 -7.35 -3.74 14.29
C LEU A 165 -8.34 -2.66 14.74
N ARG A 166 -8.68 -2.60 16.02
CA ARG A 166 -9.51 -1.53 16.59
C ARG A 166 -8.79 -0.18 16.57
N VAL A 167 -7.45 -0.13 16.74
CA VAL A 167 -6.66 1.09 16.54
C VAL A 167 -6.74 1.55 15.08
N MET A 168 -6.65 0.64 14.10
CA MET A 168 -6.84 0.98 12.68
C MET A 168 -8.23 1.56 12.42
N LYS A 169 -9.27 0.99 13.01
CA LYS A 169 -10.65 1.50 12.91
C LYS A 169 -10.77 2.92 13.47
N ALA A 170 -10.20 3.19 14.64
CA ALA A 170 -10.20 4.52 15.24
C ALA A 170 -9.40 5.55 14.40
N LEU A 171 -8.30 5.13 13.77
CA LEU A 171 -7.57 5.96 12.82
C LEU A 171 -8.40 6.24 11.56
N GLN A 172 -9.10 5.25 11.01
CA GLN A 172 -10.00 5.43 9.87
C GLN A 172 -11.10 6.48 10.14
N GLU A 173 -11.59 6.57 11.38
CA GLU A 173 -12.63 7.53 11.79
C GLU A 173 -12.07 8.94 12.04
N SER A 174 -10.77 9.06 12.34
CA SER A 174 -10.15 10.30 12.83
C SER A 174 -9.02 10.84 11.95
N HIS A 175 -8.66 10.18 10.86
CA HIS A 175 -7.63 10.62 9.92
C HIS A 175 -8.16 10.70 8.49
N SER A 176 -7.57 11.57 7.67
CA SER A 176 -8.02 11.81 6.30
C SER A 176 -7.56 10.73 5.31
N ILE A 177 -6.44 10.06 5.55
CA ILE A 177 -6.00 8.89 4.75
C ILE A 177 -7.00 7.75 4.99
N GLU A 178 -7.40 7.10 3.90
CA GLU A 178 -8.23 5.91 3.95
C GLU A 178 -7.39 4.68 4.28
N LEU A 179 -7.81 3.91 5.29
CA LEU A 179 -7.17 2.65 5.67
C LEU A 179 -7.92 1.46 5.11
N VAL A 180 -7.20 0.47 4.64
CA VAL A 180 -7.70 -0.85 4.25
C VAL A 180 -7.12 -1.87 5.23
N PRO A 181 -7.87 -2.30 6.25
CA PRO A 181 -7.33 -3.18 7.30
C PRO A 181 -7.23 -4.63 6.81
N THR A 182 -6.09 -5.25 7.13
CA THR A 182 -5.77 -6.65 6.84
C THR A 182 -5.43 -7.38 8.13
N PHE A 183 -6.08 -8.50 8.39
CA PHE A 183 -5.74 -9.38 9.50
C PHE A 183 -4.54 -10.25 9.11
N LEU A 184 -3.47 -10.19 9.89
CA LEU A 184 -2.25 -10.99 9.72
C LEU A 184 -1.84 -11.66 11.04
N GLY A 185 -2.76 -12.28 11.77
CA GLY A 185 -2.39 -13.10 12.93
C GLY A 185 -1.41 -14.23 12.60
N ALA A 186 -1.39 -14.64 11.33
CA ALA A 186 -0.46 -15.62 10.80
C ALA A 186 0.87 -15.00 10.28
N HIS A 187 1.47 -14.09 11.04
CA HIS A 187 2.75 -13.44 10.70
C HIS A 187 3.95 -14.27 11.18
N THR A 188 3.88 -14.82 12.37
CA THR A 188 4.85 -15.78 12.92
C THR A 188 4.21 -16.53 14.08
N PHE A 189 4.89 -17.57 14.59
CA PHE A 189 4.46 -18.24 15.81
C PHE A 189 4.96 -17.47 17.04
N PRO A 190 4.09 -17.07 17.96
CA PRO A 190 4.50 -16.43 19.20
C PRO A 190 5.24 -17.42 20.12
N LYS A 191 6.05 -16.89 21.04
CA LYS A 191 6.92 -17.69 21.95
C LYS A 191 6.15 -18.82 22.64
N GLU A 192 4.93 -18.55 23.07
CA GLU A 192 4.07 -19.47 23.82
C GLU A 192 3.55 -20.65 22.98
N PHE A 193 3.70 -20.62 21.65
CA PHE A 193 3.20 -21.64 20.74
C PHE A 193 4.27 -22.21 19.78
N ILE A 194 5.56 -21.93 20.01
CA ILE A 194 6.65 -22.43 19.16
C ILE A 194 6.64 -23.97 19.13
N GLU A 195 6.40 -24.62 20.30
CA GLU A 195 6.36 -26.07 20.45
C GLU A 195 4.95 -26.65 20.21
N ASP A 196 3.94 -25.83 20.02
CA ASP A 196 2.54 -26.26 19.83
C ASP A 196 1.87 -25.50 18.67
N ARG A 197 2.40 -25.73 17.46
CA ARG A 197 1.90 -25.13 16.22
C ARG A 197 0.41 -25.42 15.99
N ALA A 198 -0.01 -26.66 16.29
CA ALA A 198 -1.40 -27.09 16.08
C ALA A 198 -2.38 -26.25 16.90
N ARG A 199 -2.05 -25.94 18.15
CA ARG A 199 -2.85 -25.09 19.01
C ARG A 199 -2.93 -23.66 18.50
N TYR A 200 -1.83 -23.09 17.99
CA TYR A 200 -1.87 -21.74 17.40
C TYR A 200 -2.72 -21.72 16.12
N MET A 201 -2.61 -22.76 15.29
CA MET A 201 -3.47 -22.93 14.12
C MET A 201 -4.95 -22.99 14.50
N GLY A 202 -5.30 -23.69 15.58
CA GLY A 202 -6.65 -23.69 16.16
C GLY A 202 -7.08 -22.27 16.57
N LEU A 203 -6.25 -21.57 17.34
CA LEU A 203 -6.51 -20.19 17.77
C LEU A 203 -6.76 -19.24 16.58
N LEU A 204 -5.96 -19.36 15.52
CA LEU A 204 -6.14 -18.56 14.30
C LEU A 204 -7.47 -18.86 13.61
N THR A 205 -7.79 -20.16 13.40
CA THR A 205 -8.90 -20.57 12.55
C THR A 205 -10.25 -20.68 13.27
N GLU A 206 -10.25 -20.90 14.57
CA GLU A 206 -11.46 -21.16 15.35
C GLU A 206 -11.87 -19.98 16.26
N GLU A 207 -10.91 -19.08 16.56
CA GLU A 207 -11.16 -17.92 17.43
C GLU A 207 -10.86 -16.58 16.73
N MET A 208 -9.63 -16.33 16.26
CA MET A 208 -9.25 -15.00 15.77
C MET A 208 -9.98 -14.61 14.48
N ILE A 209 -9.96 -15.47 13.45
CA ILE A 209 -10.61 -15.17 12.16
C ILE A 209 -12.12 -14.97 12.33
N PRO A 210 -12.84 -15.85 13.06
CA PRO A 210 -14.26 -15.63 13.37
C PRO A 210 -14.55 -14.31 14.07
N GLU A 211 -13.78 -13.96 15.10
CA GLU A 211 -13.96 -12.72 15.88
C GLU A 211 -13.73 -11.47 15.01
N VAL A 212 -12.60 -11.45 14.24
CA VAL A 212 -12.26 -10.35 13.33
C VAL A 212 -13.35 -10.13 12.29
N ALA A 213 -13.91 -11.21 11.75
CA ALA A 213 -14.98 -11.14 10.76
C ALA A 213 -16.30 -10.69 11.39
N GLN A 214 -16.66 -11.21 12.56
CA GLN A 214 -17.90 -10.86 13.29
C GLN A 214 -17.91 -9.36 13.63
N GLU A 215 -16.79 -8.82 14.13
CA GLU A 215 -16.64 -7.39 14.44
C GLU A 215 -16.37 -6.53 13.20
N ARG A 216 -16.20 -7.11 12.02
CA ARG A 216 -15.86 -6.41 10.77
C ARG A 216 -14.62 -5.52 10.91
N LEU A 217 -13.57 -6.05 11.52
CA LEU A 217 -12.34 -5.33 11.82
C LEU A 217 -11.33 -5.35 10.67
N ALA A 218 -11.46 -6.27 9.72
CA ALA A 218 -10.59 -6.39 8.55
C ALA A 218 -11.39 -6.71 7.29
N GLU A 219 -10.85 -6.31 6.13
CA GLU A 219 -11.36 -6.68 4.81
C GLU A 219 -10.61 -7.89 4.25
N PHE A 220 -9.36 -8.05 4.65
CA PHE A 220 -8.45 -9.07 4.13
C PHE A 220 -7.93 -9.98 5.24
N CYS A 221 -7.59 -11.21 4.86
CA CYS A 221 -6.81 -12.15 5.65
C CYS A 221 -5.52 -12.46 4.91
N ASP A 222 -4.40 -12.37 5.62
CA ASP A 222 -3.06 -12.54 5.08
C ASP A 222 -2.30 -13.60 5.90
N VAL A 223 -1.26 -14.18 5.32
CA VAL A 223 -0.39 -15.17 5.95
C VAL A 223 1.04 -15.02 5.45
N PHE A 224 2.02 -15.17 6.34
CA PHE A 224 3.42 -15.29 5.96
C PHE A 224 3.75 -16.73 5.61
N CYS A 225 3.62 -17.06 4.32
CA CYS A 225 3.90 -18.38 3.76
C CYS A 225 5.40 -18.54 3.51
N GLU A 226 6.10 -19.13 4.44
CA GLU A 226 7.55 -19.31 4.38
C GLU A 226 7.98 -20.55 5.20
N GLU A 227 9.07 -21.22 4.85
CA GLU A 227 9.52 -22.45 5.47
C GLU A 227 9.62 -22.38 7.01
N LYS A 228 10.07 -21.24 7.53
CA LYS A 228 10.24 -21.03 8.98
C LYS A 228 9.05 -20.34 9.65
N ALA A 229 8.00 -20.02 8.90
CA ALA A 229 6.77 -19.42 9.39
C ALA A 229 5.59 -20.38 9.18
N PHE A 230 4.73 -20.15 8.21
CA PHE A 230 3.59 -21.02 7.91
C PHE A 230 3.84 -21.81 6.62
N THR A 231 3.65 -23.13 6.68
CA THR A 231 3.75 -24.02 5.51
C THR A 231 2.67 -23.72 4.48
N LEU A 232 2.79 -24.24 3.25
CA LEU A 232 1.74 -24.11 2.22
C LEU A 232 0.39 -24.64 2.71
N GLU A 233 0.37 -25.78 3.38
CA GLU A 233 -0.86 -26.40 3.89
C GLU A 233 -1.50 -25.55 5.00
N GLU A 234 -0.70 -25.07 5.96
CA GLU A 234 -1.16 -24.18 7.01
C GLU A 234 -1.69 -22.87 6.42
N SER A 235 -0.95 -22.27 5.48
CA SER A 235 -1.31 -21.06 4.78
C SER A 235 -2.64 -21.20 4.02
N LYS A 236 -2.78 -22.29 3.27
CA LYS A 236 -4.03 -22.61 2.57
C LYS A 236 -5.21 -22.71 3.56
N LYS A 237 -5.05 -23.47 4.66
CA LYS A 237 -6.10 -23.62 5.69
C LYS A 237 -6.52 -22.28 6.29
N ILE A 238 -5.57 -21.40 6.60
CA ILE A 238 -5.82 -20.06 7.15
C ILE A 238 -6.63 -19.21 6.15
N LEU A 239 -6.14 -19.11 4.91
CA LEU A 239 -6.77 -18.28 3.88
C LEU A 239 -8.15 -18.80 3.46
N GLU A 240 -8.34 -20.12 3.36
CA GLU A 240 -9.64 -20.72 3.11
C GLU A 240 -10.61 -20.46 4.26
N THR A 241 -10.12 -20.47 5.51
CA THR A 241 -10.92 -20.09 6.67
C THR A 241 -11.31 -18.63 6.58
N GLY A 242 -10.38 -17.71 6.29
CA GLY A 242 -10.67 -16.29 6.06
C GLY A 242 -11.77 -16.10 5.01
N LYS A 243 -11.67 -16.78 3.87
CA LYS A 243 -12.69 -16.73 2.80
C LYS A 243 -14.07 -17.20 3.28
N ARG A 244 -14.15 -18.27 4.07
CA ARG A 244 -15.44 -18.75 4.62
C ARG A 244 -16.11 -17.71 5.52
N TYR A 245 -15.32 -16.88 6.19
CA TYR A 245 -15.81 -15.77 7.02
C TYR A 245 -15.92 -14.44 6.27
N GLY A 246 -15.71 -14.43 4.93
CA GLY A 246 -15.91 -13.26 4.10
C GLY A 246 -14.69 -12.34 3.97
N LEU A 247 -13.53 -12.71 4.51
CA LEU A 247 -12.27 -12.00 4.34
C LEU A 247 -11.64 -12.37 3.00
N LYS A 248 -11.07 -11.39 2.31
CA LYS A 248 -10.40 -11.58 1.03
C LYS A 248 -8.96 -12.05 1.25
N PRO A 249 -8.44 -13.04 0.49
CA PRO A 249 -7.09 -13.55 0.71
C PRO A 249 -6.00 -12.64 0.13
N LYS A 250 -4.91 -12.51 0.89
CA LYS A 250 -3.58 -12.00 0.49
C LYS A 250 -2.51 -12.95 1.01
N ILE A 251 -1.27 -12.85 0.54
CA ILE A 251 -0.20 -13.74 0.98
C ILE A 251 1.17 -13.06 0.87
N HIS A 252 1.98 -13.11 1.93
CA HIS A 252 3.42 -12.92 1.83
C HIS A 252 4.00 -14.23 1.29
N ALA A 253 4.67 -14.17 0.15
CA ALA A 253 5.05 -15.35 -0.61
C ALA A 253 6.48 -15.26 -1.14
N ASP A 254 7.20 -16.40 -1.08
CA ASP A 254 8.48 -16.59 -1.75
C ASP A 254 9.50 -15.46 -1.46
N GLN A 255 9.53 -14.96 -0.21
CA GLN A 255 10.38 -13.85 0.22
C GLN A 255 11.81 -14.31 0.50
N LEU A 256 11.97 -15.39 1.26
CA LEU A 256 13.26 -15.86 1.78
C LEU A 256 13.71 -17.15 1.10
N SER A 257 12.76 -17.92 0.59
CA SER A 257 12.98 -19.21 -0.06
C SER A 257 11.92 -19.48 -1.15
N PRO A 258 12.20 -20.37 -2.11
CA PRO A 258 11.18 -20.80 -3.08
C PRO A 258 10.19 -21.75 -2.37
N GLY A 259 9.07 -21.20 -1.92
CA GLY A 259 8.05 -21.89 -1.13
C GLY A 259 6.81 -22.33 -1.91
N GLY A 260 6.59 -21.86 -3.14
CA GLY A 260 5.36 -22.09 -3.90
C GLY A 260 4.18 -21.23 -3.43
N GLY A 261 4.46 -20.15 -2.69
CA GLY A 261 3.44 -19.22 -2.20
C GLY A 261 2.71 -18.49 -3.32
N ALA A 262 3.40 -18.17 -4.42
CA ALA A 262 2.82 -17.56 -5.60
C ALA A 262 1.81 -18.48 -6.32
N GLU A 263 2.12 -19.77 -6.41
CA GLU A 263 1.22 -20.79 -6.94
C GLU A 263 -0.03 -20.93 -6.06
N LEU A 264 0.14 -20.94 -4.73
CA LEU A 264 -0.97 -20.94 -3.79
C LEU A 264 -1.81 -19.67 -3.91
N ALA A 265 -1.20 -18.49 -4.07
CA ALA A 265 -1.93 -17.25 -4.32
C ALA A 265 -2.86 -17.34 -5.53
N ALA A 266 -2.36 -17.91 -6.63
CA ALA A 266 -3.13 -18.14 -7.84
C ALA A 266 -4.26 -19.17 -7.64
N GLU A 267 -3.98 -20.26 -6.92
CA GLU A 267 -4.95 -21.32 -6.62
C GLU A 267 -6.13 -20.78 -5.80
N ILE A 268 -5.84 -20.04 -4.74
CA ILE A 268 -6.86 -19.54 -3.81
C ILE A 268 -7.58 -18.30 -4.32
N GLY A 269 -7.09 -17.68 -5.39
CA GLY A 269 -7.60 -16.42 -5.94
C GLY A 269 -7.30 -15.24 -5.01
N ALA A 270 -6.06 -15.13 -4.56
CA ALA A 270 -5.61 -14.02 -3.75
C ALA A 270 -5.66 -12.70 -4.53
N PHE A 271 -5.93 -11.59 -3.83
CA PHE A 271 -5.89 -10.25 -4.41
C PHE A 271 -4.47 -9.80 -4.71
N SER A 272 -3.52 -10.18 -3.84
CA SER A 272 -2.11 -9.99 -4.07
C SER A 272 -1.27 -11.13 -3.50
N ALA A 273 -0.07 -11.28 -4.08
CA ALA A 273 1.05 -11.97 -3.49
C ALA A 273 2.18 -10.96 -3.34
N ASP A 274 2.73 -10.89 -2.14
CA ASP A 274 3.61 -9.81 -1.71
C ASP A 274 5.04 -10.37 -1.54
N HIS A 275 6.10 -9.56 -1.79
CA HIS A 275 7.53 -9.89 -1.83
C HIS A 275 8.00 -10.54 -3.14
N LEU A 276 7.94 -11.86 -3.28
CA LEU A 276 8.20 -12.62 -4.52
C LEU A 276 9.68 -12.65 -4.99
N GLU A 277 10.65 -12.48 -4.08
CA GLU A 277 12.07 -12.53 -4.41
C GLU A 277 12.51 -13.89 -4.99
N PHE A 278 11.85 -14.96 -4.55
CA PHE A 278 12.15 -16.34 -4.94
C PHE A 278 11.03 -16.99 -5.75
N VAL A 279 10.10 -16.19 -6.28
CA VAL A 279 9.00 -16.72 -7.09
C VAL A 279 9.51 -17.55 -8.27
N SER A 280 8.82 -18.64 -8.57
CA SER A 280 9.11 -19.50 -9.72
C SER A 280 8.53 -18.88 -11.02
N PRO A 281 9.07 -19.22 -12.21
CA PRO A 281 8.44 -18.83 -13.48
C PRO A 281 6.99 -19.33 -13.62
N GLU A 282 6.71 -20.52 -13.06
CA GLU A 282 5.35 -21.07 -13.03
C GLU A 282 4.42 -20.27 -12.13
N GLY A 283 4.90 -19.80 -10.96
CA GLY A 283 4.18 -18.88 -10.07
C GLY A 283 3.82 -17.59 -10.78
N VAL A 284 4.77 -16.96 -11.47
CA VAL A 284 4.52 -15.74 -12.29
C VAL A 284 3.41 -15.98 -13.31
N ARG A 285 3.50 -17.08 -14.09
CA ARG A 285 2.51 -17.43 -15.10
C ARG A 285 1.11 -17.64 -14.49
N LYS A 286 1.01 -18.43 -13.43
CA LYS A 286 -0.28 -18.72 -12.76
C LYS A 286 -0.91 -17.46 -12.15
N MET A 287 -0.10 -16.60 -11.51
CA MET A 287 -0.57 -15.33 -10.99
C MET A 287 -1.13 -14.44 -12.11
N ALA A 288 -0.45 -14.36 -13.26
CA ALA A 288 -0.91 -13.59 -14.42
C ALA A 288 -2.27 -14.11 -14.93
N GLU A 289 -2.41 -15.43 -15.13
CA GLU A 289 -3.64 -16.07 -15.59
C GLU A 289 -4.83 -15.83 -14.64
N ARG A 290 -4.56 -15.74 -13.34
CA ARG A 290 -5.59 -15.53 -12.30
C ARG A 290 -5.81 -14.08 -11.95
N GLY A 291 -5.01 -13.17 -12.49
CA GLY A 291 -5.13 -11.73 -12.23
C GLY A 291 -4.71 -11.31 -10.82
N VAL A 292 -3.87 -12.11 -10.15
CA VAL A 292 -3.26 -11.78 -8.86
C VAL A 292 -2.28 -10.62 -9.05
N THR A 293 -2.31 -9.62 -8.18
CA THR A 293 -1.36 -8.49 -8.24
C THR A 293 -0.07 -8.86 -7.51
N ALA A 294 1.09 -8.61 -8.14
CA ALA A 294 2.38 -8.71 -7.47
C ALA A 294 2.66 -7.42 -6.71
N VAL A 295 2.79 -7.47 -5.38
CA VAL A 295 3.17 -6.31 -4.55
C VAL A 295 4.63 -6.45 -4.16
N LEU A 296 5.50 -5.65 -4.76
CA LEU A 296 6.95 -5.71 -4.58
C LEU A 296 7.43 -4.67 -3.58
N LEU A 297 8.42 -5.04 -2.77
CA LEU A 297 8.80 -4.32 -1.56
C LEU A 297 10.30 -3.94 -1.57
N PRO A 298 10.72 -3.02 -2.46
CA PRO A 298 12.13 -2.71 -2.63
C PRO A 298 12.77 -2.09 -1.38
N GLY A 299 11.97 -1.50 -0.48
CA GLY A 299 12.45 -1.01 0.80
C GLY A 299 13.03 -2.12 1.68
N ALA A 300 12.39 -3.28 1.70
CA ALA A 300 12.87 -4.45 2.43
C ALA A 300 14.18 -4.99 1.84
N ASN A 301 14.25 -5.11 0.53
CA ASN A 301 15.50 -5.55 -0.14
C ASN A 301 16.66 -4.61 0.13
N PHE A 302 16.41 -3.29 0.07
CA PHE A 302 17.42 -2.28 0.37
C PHE A 302 17.89 -2.34 1.83
N PHE A 303 16.95 -2.30 2.76
CA PHE A 303 17.24 -2.20 4.20
C PHE A 303 17.92 -3.46 4.75
N LEU A 304 17.59 -4.63 4.19
CA LEU A 304 18.20 -5.91 4.54
C LEU A 304 19.45 -6.22 3.70
N SER A 305 19.84 -5.36 2.77
CA SER A 305 20.96 -5.56 1.84
C SER A 305 20.84 -6.88 1.07
N MET A 306 19.63 -7.26 0.67
CA MET A 306 19.36 -8.47 -0.07
C MET A 306 20.01 -8.39 -1.46
N LYS A 307 20.54 -9.52 -1.94
CA LYS A 307 21.17 -9.60 -3.26
C LYS A 307 20.25 -10.16 -4.34
N LYS A 308 19.17 -10.81 -3.95
CA LYS A 308 18.14 -11.34 -4.84
C LYS A 308 16.92 -10.42 -4.81
N TYR A 309 16.43 -10.12 -5.98
CA TYR A 309 15.25 -9.25 -6.20
C TYR A 309 14.16 -10.03 -6.92
N PRO A 310 12.89 -9.65 -6.74
CA PRO A 310 11.81 -10.22 -7.54
C PRO A 310 12.02 -9.93 -9.03
N PRO A 311 11.66 -10.84 -9.94
CA PRO A 311 11.84 -10.69 -11.39
C PRO A 311 10.77 -9.74 -11.99
N ALA A 312 10.78 -8.47 -11.54
CA ALA A 312 9.73 -7.48 -11.85
C ALA A 312 9.54 -7.25 -13.35
N ARG A 313 10.62 -7.28 -14.14
CA ARG A 313 10.53 -7.12 -15.59
C ARG A 313 9.80 -8.29 -16.25
N ASP A 314 10.18 -9.50 -15.88
CA ASP A 314 9.53 -10.74 -16.35
C ASP A 314 8.03 -10.77 -15.96
N MET A 315 7.68 -10.35 -14.74
CA MET A 315 6.29 -10.22 -14.30
C MET A 315 5.49 -9.29 -15.21
N ILE A 316 6.04 -8.11 -15.56
CA ILE A 316 5.37 -7.14 -16.45
C ILE A 316 5.21 -7.73 -17.86
N GLU A 317 6.23 -8.38 -18.39
CA GLU A 317 6.22 -9.02 -19.72
C GLU A 317 5.17 -10.16 -19.80
N HIS A 318 4.91 -10.85 -18.69
CA HIS A 318 3.81 -11.82 -18.57
C HIS A 318 2.44 -11.17 -18.31
N GLY A 319 2.35 -9.83 -18.26
CA GLY A 319 1.08 -9.12 -18.08
C GLY A 319 0.59 -9.02 -16.63
N LEU A 320 1.45 -9.33 -15.65
CA LEU A 320 1.12 -9.10 -14.24
C LEU A 320 0.99 -7.59 -13.94
N ALA A 321 -0.03 -7.25 -13.16
CA ALA A 321 -0.05 -5.96 -12.51
C ALA A 321 0.99 -5.97 -11.37
N VAL A 322 2.00 -5.12 -11.49
CA VAL A 322 3.04 -4.93 -10.46
C VAL A 322 2.73 -3.68 -9.66
N SER A 323 2.59 -3.82 -8.35
CA SER A 323 2.48 -2.74 -7.37
C SER A 323 3.79 -2.58 -6.60
N LEU A 324 4.04 -1.38 -6.08
CA LEU A 324 5.12 -1.09 -5.13
C LEU A 324 4.52 -0.58 -3.83
N ALA A 325 5.10 -0.98 -2.71
CA ALA A 325 4.68 -0.56 -1.39
C ALA A 325 5.88 -0.39 -0.44
N THR A 326 5.66 0.31 0.68
CA THR A 326 6.74 0.60 1.62
C THR A 326 7.17 -0.58 2.46
N ASP A 327 6.26 -1.51 2.72
CA ASP A 327 6.46 -2.54 3.75
C ASP A 327 6.83 -1.91 5.11
N LEU A 328 6.24 -0.75 5.44
CA LEU A 328 6.59 -0.02 6.66
C LEU A 328 6.54 -0.92 7.89
N ASN A 329 7.71 -1.29 8.40
CA ASN A 329 7.87 -2.06 9.61
C ASN A 329 9.25 -1.82 10.23
N PRO A 330 9.46 -2.05 11.54
CA PRO A 330 10.72 -1.73 12.19
C PRO A 330 11.86 -2.71 11.87
N GLY A 331 11.56 -3.88 11.31
CA GLY A 331 12.53 -4.97 11.09
C GLY A 331 13.23 -4.93 9.75
N SER A 332 12.48 -4.67 8.69
CA SER A 332 12.96 -4.81 7.31
C SER A 332 12.76 -3.57 6.44
N SER A 333 11.92 -2.59 6.84
CA SER A 333 11.66 -1.42 5.99
C SER A 333 11.11 -0.25 6.81
N MET A 334 11.97 0.47 7.49
CA MET A 334 11.54 1.58 8.36
C MET A 334 11.45 2.89 7.56
N THR A 335 10.47 2.97 6.67
CA THR A 335 10.21 4.16 5.84
C THR A 335 8.72 4.38 5.58
N GLU A 336 8.27 5.64 5.66
CA GLU A 336 6.94 6.10 5.23
C GLU A 336 6.98 6.77 3.85
N SER A 337 8.14 6.72 3.14
CA SER A 337 8.33 7.44 1.88
C SER A 337 8.07 6.56 0.66
N LEU A 338 6.82 6.55 0.19
CA LEU A 338 6.47 5.87 -1.07
C LEU A 338 7.22 6.45 -2.29
N PRO A 339 7.49 7.79 -2.41
CA PRO A 339 8.36 8.31 -3.47
C PRO A 339 9.78 7.72 -3.44
N MET A 340 10.36 7.47 -2.27
CA MET A 340 11.66 6.79 -2.16
C MET A 340 11.58 5.33 -2.65
N VAL A 341 10.50 4.64 -2.34
CA VAL A 341 10.22 3.29 -2.84
C VAL A 341 10.11 3.26 -4.36
N MET A 342 9.50 4.28 -4.98
CA MET A 342 9.47 4.44 -6.45
C MET A 342 10.89 4.54 -7.03
N THR A 343 11.78 5.30 -6.38
CA THR A 343 13.21 5.40 -6.79
C THR A 343 13.90 4.04 -6.71
N MET A 344 13.69 3.32 -5.61
CA MET A 344 14.23 1.96 -5.43
C MET A 344 13.68 1.00 -6.49
N GLY A 345 12.39 1.07 -6.82
CA GLY A 345 11.80 0.31 -7.92
C GLY A 345 12.47 0.57 -9.27
N CYS A 346 12.77 1.84 -9.57
CA CYS A 346 13.52 2.21 -10.79
C CYS A 346 14.95 1.68 -10.77
N THR A 347 15.69 1.88 -9.69
CA THR A 347 17.12 1.59 -9.63
C THR A 347 17.43 0.11 -9.42
N MET A 348 16.69 -0.56 -8.54
CA MET A 348 16.92 -1.97 -8.16
C MET A 348 16.16 -2.94 -9.09
N TYR A 349 14.88 -2.68 -9.37
CA TYR A 349 14.03 -3.59 -10.16
C TYR A 349 13.95 -3.21 -11.64
N LYS A 350 14.64 -2.11 -12.06
CA LYS A 350 14.67 -1.63 -13.44
C LYS A 350 13.29 -1.27 -14.00
N LEU A 351 12.38 -0.81 -13.14
CA LEU A 351 11.10 -0.29 -13.54
C LEU A 351 11.26 1.11 -14.15
N LEU A 352 10.49 1.39 -15.19
CA LEU A 352 10.46 2.72 -15.79
C LEU A 352 9.67 3.70 -14.90
N PRO A 353 9.95 5.02 -14.96
CA PRO A 353 9.18 6.01 -14.20
C PRO A 353 7.65 5.89 -14.39
N LYS A 354 7.18 5.59 -15.60
CA LYS A 354 5.75 5.36 -15.86
C LYS A 354 5.19 4.15 -15.11
N GLU A 355 5.99 3.09 -14.99
CA GLU A 355 5.59 1.84 -14.33
C GLU A 355 5.51 2.01 -12.82
N VAL A 356 6.43 2.77 -12.20
CA VAL A 356 6.36 3.05 -10.76
C VAL A 356 5.20 3.99 -10.41
N ILE A 357 4.79 4.89 -11.31
CA ILE A 357 3.55 5.67 -11.15
C ILE A 357 2.32 4.74 -11.15
N GLN A 358 2.22 3.84 -12.13
CA GLN A 358 1.14 2.86 -12.19
C GLN A 358 1.14 1.95 -10.97
N ALA A 359 2.33 1.50 -10.55
CA ALA A 359 2.54 0.60 -9.42
C ALA A 359 2.10 1.19 -8.07
N THR A 360 2.15 2.51 -7.90
CA THR A 360 1.78 3.21 -6.67
C THR A 360 0.42 3.93 -6.76
N THR A 361 -0.35 3.66 -7.80
CA THR A 361 -1.69 4.21 -8.03
C THR A 361 -2.67 3.11 -8.44
N ILE A 362 -2.89 2.91 -9.75
CA ILE A 362 -3.93 1.99 -10.25
C ILE A 362 -3.65 0.51 -9.92
N HIS A 363 -2.39 0.05 -9.98
CA HIS A 363 -2.05 -1.33 -9.62
C HIS A 363 -2.13 -1.55 -8.10
N ALA A 364 -1.73 -0.56 -7.29
CA ALA A 364 -1.92 -0.59 -5.85
C ALA A 364 -3.42 -0.62 -5.48
N ALA A 365 -4.26 0.15 -6.16
CA ALA A 365 -5.72 0.06 -6.01
C ALA A 365 -6.26 -1.33 -6.36
N ARG A 366 -5.74 -1.95 -7.43
CA ARG A 366 -6.13 -3.30 -7.86
C ARG A 366 -5.80 -4.37 -6.82
N SER A 367 -4.62 -4.31 -6.17
CA SER A 367 -4.23 -5.26 -5.11
C SER A 367 -5.17 -5.25 -3.90
N MET A 368 -6.00 -4.20 -3.78
CA MET A 368 -7.03 -4.03 -2.75
C MET A 368 -8.46 -4.15 -3.29
N GLY A 369 -8.64 -4.47 -4.60
CA GLY A 369 -9.95 -4.51 -5.25
C GLY A 369 -10.67 -3.18 -5.32
N ARG A 370 -9.91 -2.06 -5.36
CA ARG A 370 -10.42 -0.68 -5.36
C ARG A 370 -10.20 0.05 -6.70
N GLU A 371 -9.71 -0.62 -7.73
CA GLU A 371 -9.36 0.00 -9.02
C GLU A 371 -10.55 0.65 -9.74
N LYS A 372 -11.77 0.25 -9.37
CA LYS A 372 -13.00 0.88 -9.88
C LYS A 372 -13.37 2.17 -9.15
N GLU A 373 -12.77 2.42 -7.98
CA GLU A 373 -13.11 3.55 -7.11
C GLU A 373 -12.00 4.61 -7.04
N ILE A 374 -10.72 4.18 -7.04
CA ILE A 374 -9.53 5.02 -6.88
C ILE A 374 -8.40 4.59 -7.82
N GLY A 375 -7.28 5.31 -7.78
CA GLY A 375 -6.04 4.96 -8.52
C GLY A 375 -5.97 5.52 -9.95
N SER A 376 -7.05 6.13 -10.47
CA SER A 376 -7.05 6.87 -11.74
C SER A 376 -8.03 8.03 -11.67
N LEU A 377 -7.86 9.04 -12.55
CA LEU A 377 -8.71 10.23 -12.61
C LEU A 377 -9.81 10.07 -13.68
N GLU A 378 -10.67 9.09 -13.48
CA GLU A 378 -11.80 8.79 -14.37
C GLU A 378 -13.10 9.33 -13.79
N VAL A 379 -14.01 9.74 -14.69
CA VAL A 379 -15.33 10.26 -14.31
C VAL A 379 -16.08 9.25 -13.43
N GLY A 380 -16.59 9.72 -12.30
CA GLY A 380 -17.32 8.92 -11.32
C GLY A 380 -16.46 8.32 -10.21
N LYS A 381 -15.14 8.21 -10.40
CA LYS A 381 -14.23 7.76 -9.33
C LYS A 381 -14.09 8.80 -8.23
N GLN A 382 -13.65 8.36 -7.08
CA GLN A 382 -13.34 9.21 -5.93
C GLN A 382 -12.24 10.22 -6.30
N ALA A 383 -12.41 11.45 -5.92
CA ALA A 383 -11.47 12.52 -6.22
C ALA A 383 -10.32 12.53 -5.21
N ASP A 384 -9.41 11.60 -5.37
CA ASP A 384 -8.15 11.49 -4.63
C ASP A 384 -7.01 11.87 -5.56
N LEU A 385 -6.35 13.00 -5.28
CA LEU A 385 -5.31 13.56 -6.13
C LEU A 385 -4.17 14.13 -5.28
N SER A 386 -2.98 14.12 -5.88
CA SER A 386 -1.82 14.81 -5.33
C SER A 386 -1.21 15.74 -6.38
N VAL A 387 -0.88 16.95 -5.95
CA VAL A 387 -0.20 17.98 -6.75
C VAL A 387 1.27 17.98 -6.32
N PHE A 388 2.16 17.77 -7.30
CA PHE A 388 3.60 17.75 -7.09
C PHE A 388 4.26 18.93 -7.77
N ASP A 389 5.10 19.66 -7.03
CA ASP A 389 5.91 20.75 -7.53
C ASP A 389 7.15 20.18 -8.26
N ILE A 390 6.92 19.66 -9.43
CA ILE A 390 7.91 19.02 -10.31
C ILE A 390 7.63 19.33 -11.79
N PRO A 391 8.65 19.40 -12.65
CA PRO A 391 8.50 19.78 -14.07
C PRO A 391 7.82 18.71 -14.94
N ASN A 392 7.86 17.45 -14.55
CA ASN A 392 7.22 16.32 -15.23
C ASN A 392 7.23 15.09 -14.30
N TYR A 393 6.42 14.07 -14.61
CA TYR A 393 6.27 12.88 -13.76
C TYR A 393 7.56 12.08 -13.55
N ARG A 394 8.50 12.11 -14.51
CA ARG A 394 9.78 11.38 -14.40
C ARG A 394 10.66 11.95 -13.29
N HIS A 395 10.45 13.22 -12.94
CA HIS A 395 11.20 13.90 -11.89
C HIS A 395 10.95 13.31 -10.51
N LEU A 396 9.74 12.78 -10.24
CA LEU A 396 9.37 12.25 -8.93
C LEU A 396 10.30 11.11 -8.46
N PRO A 397 10.52 10.02 -9.22
CA PRO A 397 11.48 8.99 -8.81
C PRO A 397 12.95 9.38 -9.04
N TYR A 398 13.23 10.42 -9.86
CA TYR A 398 14.59 10.86 -10.17
C TYR A 398 15.19 11.72 -9.07
N HIS A 399 14.46 12.71 -8.56
CA HIS A 399 14.91 13.63 -7.52
C HIS A 399 14.51 13.09 -6.15
N PHE A 400 15.19 12.02 -5.73
CA PHE A 400 14.88 11.24 -4.54
C PHE A 400 15.29 11.94 -3.24
N GLY A 401 14.60 11.59 -2.14
CA GLY A 401 14.89 12.11 -0.80
C GLY A 401 14.38 13.54 -0.55
N VAL A 402 13.65 14.13 -1.51
CA VAL A 402 13.09 15.47 -1.43
C VAL A 402 11.56 15.41 -1.44
N ASP A 403 10.93 16.30 -0.68
CA ASP A 403 9.48 16.40 -0.62
C ASP A 403 8.96 17.33 -1.72
N HIS A 404 8.31 16.73 -2.71
CA HIS A 404 7.73 17.44 -3.85
C HIS A 404 6.23 17.71 -3.73
N VAL A 405 5.58 17.16 -2.72
CA VAL A 405 4.12 17.32 -2.53
C VAL A 405 3.81 18.75 -2.13
N GLU A 406 2.90 19.36 -2.85
CA GLU A 406 2.36 20.67 -2.51
C GLU A 406 0.96 20.56 -1.92
N THR A 407 0.07 19.80 -2.56
CA THR A 407 -1.33 19.67 -2.13
C THR A 407 -1.78 18.22 -2.25
N VAL A 408 -2.49 17.72 -1.22
CA VAL A 408 -3.17 16.43 -1.28
C VAL A 408 -4.66 16.65 -1.12
N ILE A 409 -5.42 16.00 -1.99
CA ILE A 409 -6.88 16.05 -2.05
C ILE A 409 -7.41 14.64 -1.83
N LYS A 410 -8.33 14.50 -0.88
CA LYS A 410 -9.03 13.26 -0.57
C LYS A 410 -10.53 13.48 -0.62
N LYS A 411 -11.25 12.66 -1.39
CA LYS A 411 -12.70 12.79 -1.56
C LYS A 411 -13.12 14.24 -1.92
N GLY A 412 -12.30 14.88 -2.80
CA GLY A 412 -12.53 16.25 -3.26
C GLY A 412 -12.26 17.35 -2.22
N ARG A 413 -11.67 17.04 -1.07
CA ARG A 413 -11.29 18.00 -0.03
C ARG A 413 -9.78 18.13 0.04
N ILE A 414 -9.27 19.36 0.12
CA ILE A 414 -7.86 19.61 0.38
C ILE A 414 -7.59 19.22 1.84
N ILE A 415 -6.75 18.21 2.04
CA ILE A 415 -6.41 17.64 3.36
C ILE A 415 -4.96 17.91 3.78
N TYR A 416 -4.12 18.32 2.83
CA TYR A 416 -2.76 18.76 3.09
C TYR A 416 -2.38 19.85 2.08
N GLN A 417 -1.71 20.87 2.57
CA GLN A 417 -1.09 21.88 1.75
C GLN A 417 0.22 22.30 2.42
N ARG A 418 1.32 22.23 1.65
CA ARG A 418 2.64 22.65 2.14
C ARG A 418 2.62 24.16 2.40
N SER A 419 2.99 24.56 3.62
CA SER A 419 3.23 25.98 3.92
C SER A 419 4.42 26.46 3.11
N VAL A 420 4.29 27.61 2.46
CA VAL A 420 5.36 28.29 1.71
C VAL A 420 6.34 28.91 2.67
#